data_ebac03ab30984a103aff0ede0aa7397c
#
_entry.id   ebac03ab30984a103aff0ede0aa7397c
#
_cell.length_a   1.000
_cell.length_b   1.000
_cell.length_c   1.000
_cell.angle_alpha   90.00
_cell.angle_beta   90.00
_cell.angle_gamma   90.00
#
_symmetry.space_group_name_H-M   'P 1'
#
loop_
_entity.id
_entity.type
_entity.pdbx_description
1 polymer ?
#
loop_
_entity_poly.entity_id
_entity_poly.type
_entity_poly.pdbx_seq_one_letter_code
_entity_poly.pdbx_strand_id
1 'polypeptide(L)'
;MAEQLNCEPESLLKTRRGRYNSGTWMHPKLAVAFARWLSVRFGVWCDTQIDSIIRNGIQAQSNQSLIPLLLRADATEWELRFTPEYYHALARVTKTTYSGHSKGTPAIYGQITDRWVYGCLLPSDVYLELKARKHESEKMHQWLTDGGQELLDKQISQVTAIALSSADYKDFEARMMTLSKKKGQLGFVYPGAAA
;
A
#
# COMPACT_ATOMS: atom_id res chain seq x y z
N MET A 1 21.45 -25.38 -14.24
CA MET A 1 21.03 -24.24 -15.08
C MET A 1 20.00 -24.66 -16.16
N ALA A 2 20.22 -25.74 -16.91
CA ALA A 2 19.20 -26.22 -17.87
C ALA A 2 17.87 -26.58 -17.19
N GLU A 3 17.89 -27.30 -16.07
CA GLU A 3 16.71 -27.59 -15.24
C GLU A 3 15.98 -26.33 -14.74
N GLN A 4 16.73 -25.33 -14.29
CA GLN A 4 16.17 -24.06 -13.79
C GLN A 4 15.53 -23.20 -14.92
N LEU A 5 15.94 -23.42 -16.16
CA LEU A 5 15.44 -22.72 -17.34
C LEU A 5 14.38 -23.53 -18.09
N ASN A 6 14.10 -24.75 -17.63
CA ASN A 6 13.16 -25.70 -18.24
C ASN A 6 13.40 -25.88 -19.76
N CYS A 7 14.69 -26.03 -20.12
CA CYS A 7 15.12 -26.20 -21.51
C CYS A 7 16.17 -27.31 -21.64
N GLU A 8 16.22 -27.94 -22.83
CA GLU A 8 17.20 -28.95 -23.15
C GLU A 8 18.63 -28.37 -23.10
N PRO A 9 19.62 -29.11 -22.52
CA PRO A 9 21.00 -28.65 -22.42
C PRO A 9 21.60 -28.20 -23.75
N GLU A 10 21.23 -28.86 -24.85
CA GLU A 10 21.70 -28.57 -26.20
C GLU A 10 21.16 -27.24 -26.75
N SER A 11 20.05 -26.76 -26.21
CA SER A 11 19.48 -25.46 -26.58
C SER A 11 20.19 -24.27 -25.92
N LEU A 12 20.97 -24.50 -24.86
CA LEU A 12 21.70 -23.44 -24.15
C LEU A 12 22.89 -22.91 -24.93
N LEU A 13 23.53 -23.77 -25.73
CA LEU A 13 24.73 -23.41 -26.48
C LEU A 13 24.74 -24.13 -27.83
N LYS A 14 24.80 -23.35 -28.93
CA LYS A 14 24.96 -23.88 -30.30
C LYS A 14 26.24 -23.34 -30.90
N THR A 15 27.11 -24.25 -31.35
CA THR A 15 28.34 -23.89 -32.04
C THR A 15 28.28 -24.36 -33.48
N ARG A 16 28.69 -23.52 -34.42
CA ARG A 16 28.83 -23.85 -35.83
C ARG A 16 30.27 -23.59 -36.28
N ARG A 17 30.93 -24.61 -36.76
CA ARG A 17 32.27 -24.49 -37.36
C ARG A 17 32.12 -24.29 -38.85
N GLY A 18 32.99 -23.51 -39.46
CA GLY A 18 33.04 -23.29 -40.92
C GLY A 18 33.73 -21.99 -41.30
N ARG A 19 34.01 -21.84 -42.58
CA ARG A 19 34.65 -20.64 -43.12
C ARG A 19 33.66 -19.47 -43.24
N TYR A 20 32.36 -19.77 -43.38
CA TYR A 20 31.28 -18.80 -43.46
C TYR A 20 30.23 -19.16 -42.45
N ASN A 21 29.64 -18.16 -41.77
CA ASN A 21 28.63 -18.34 -40.71
C ASN A 21 29.05 -19.22 -39.53
N SER A 22 30.36 -19.21 -39.17
CA SER A 22 30.82 -19.82 -37.93
C SER A 22 30.49 -18.90 -36.75
N GLY A 23 30.19 -19.52 -35.61
CA GLY A 23 29.92 -18.76 -34.39
C GLY A 23 29.39 -19.64 -33.26
N THR A 24 29.29 -19.05 -32.13
CA THR A 24 28.72 -19.65 -30.95
C THR A 24 27.52 -18.81 -30.50
N TRP A 25 26.37 -19.44 -30.46
CA TRP A 25 25.13 -18.81 -29.98
C TRP A 25 24.79 -19.42 -28.65
N MET A 26 24.44 -18.59 -27.69
CA MET A 26 24.05 -19.06 -26.37
C MET A 26 22.72 -18.44 -25.94
N HIS A 27 22.02 -19.17 -25.07
CA HIS A 27 20.77 -18.69 -24.49
C HIS A 27 21.01 -17.35 -23.79
N PRO A 28 20.10 -16.34 -23.89
CA PRO A 28 20.32 -14.99 -23.33
C PRO A 28 20.75 -14.98 -21.86
N LYS A 29 20.12 -15.81 -21.02
CA LYS A 29 20.46 -15.91 -19.59
C LYS A 29 21.86 -16.48 -19.38
N LEU A 30 22.32 -17.42 -20.23
CA LEU A 30 23.69 -17.95 -20.19
C LEU A 30 24.68 -16.89 -20.68
N ALA A 31 24.32 -16.11 -21.69
CA ALA A 31 25.15 -15.01 -22.20
C ALA A 31 25.43 -13.96 -21.13
N VAL A 32 24.40 -13.58 -20.35
CA VAL A 32 24.56 -12.64 -19.22
C VAL A 32 25.49 -13.23 -18.15
N ALA A 33 25.30 -14.50 -17.77
CA ALA A 33 26.16 -15.16 -16.79
C ALA A 33 27.62 -15.22 -17.28
N PHE A 34 27.83 -15.53 -18.56
CA PHE A 34 29.13 -15.56 -19.19
C PHE A 34 29.79 -14.17 -19.24
N ALA A 35 29.04 -13.15 -19.61
CA ALA A 35 29.52 -11.77 -19.65
C ALA A 35 29.89 -11.26 -18.24
N ARG A 36 29.17 -11.63 -17.18
CA ARG A 36 29.54 -11.33 -15.78
C ARG A 36 30.84 -12.00 -15.38
N TRP A 37 31.08 -13.23 -15.81
CA TRP A 37 32.31 -13.96 -15.56
C TRP A 37 33.50 -13.33 -16.32
N LEU A 38 33.28 -12.90 -17.57
CA LEU A 38 34.31 -12.33 -18.43
C LEU A 38 34.71 -10.92 -18.00
N SER A 39 33.80 -10.13 -17.47
CA SER A 39 34.02 -8.74 -17.09
C SER A 39 33.49 -8.45 -15.69
N VAL A 40 34.43 -8.22 -14.75
CA VAL A 40 34.09 -7.81 -13.37
C VAL A 40 33.29 -6.48 -13.38
N ARG A 41 33.66 -5.52 -14.25
CA ARG A 41 32.92 -4.25 -14.40
C ARG A 41 31.47 -4.49 -14.81
N PHE A 42 31.22 -5.38 -15.76
CA PHE A 42 29.89 -5.75 -16.17
C PHE A 42 29.14 -6.46 -15.04
N GLY A 43 29.83 -7.34 -14.28
CA GLY A 43 29.26 -7.97 -13.10
C GLY A 43 28.75 -6.95 -12.08
N VAL A 44 29.60 -6.01 -11.68
CA VAL A 44 29.27 -4.93 -10.75
C VAL A 44 28.12 -4.06 -11.29
N TRP A 45 28.13 -3.74 -12.58
CA TRP A 45 27.02 -3.01 -13.21
C TRP A 45 25.70 -3.78 -13.13
N CYS A 46 25.70 -5.09 -13.44
CA CYS A 46 24.51 -5.93 -13.28
C CYS A 46 23.99 -5.93 -11.85
N ASP A 47 24.87 -6.07 -10.86
CA ASP A 47 24.50 -6.08 -9.45
C ASP A 47 23.91 -4.73 -9.03
N THR A 48 24.46 -3.63 -9.52
CA THR A 48 23.92 -2.27 -9.32
C THR A 48 22.53 -2.12 -9.92
N GLN A 49 22.30 -2.67 -11.14
CA GLN A 49 20.98 -2.63 -11.76
C GLN A 49 19.97 -3.50 -10.99
N ILE A 50 20.39 -4.69 -10.54
CA ILE A 50 19.54 -5.58 -9.74
C ILE A 50 19.20 -4.91 -8.41
N ASP A 51 20.16 -4.32 -7.72
CA ASP A 51 19.95 -3.58 -6.48
C ASP A 51 19.00 -2.39 -6.69
N SER A 52 19.19 -1.65 -7.78
CA SER A 52 18.29 -0.57 -8.19
C SER A 52 16.85 -1.09 -8.46
N ILE A 53 16.71 -2.23 -9.15
CA ILE A 53 15.41 -2.85 -9.41
C ILE A 53 14.78 -3.35 -8.11
N ILE A 54 15.55 -3.94 -7.20
CA ILE A 54 15.05 -4.40 -5.90
C ILE A 54 14.61 -3.21 -5.05
N ARG A 55 15.41 -2.15 -4.98
CA ARG A 55 15.10 -0.94 -4.19
C ARG A 55 13.99 -0.12 -4.82
N ASN A 56 14.01 0.05 -6.15
CA ASN A 56 13.03 0.83 -6.90
C ASN A 56 11.88 -0.04 -7.44
N GLY A 57 12.03 -1.35 -7.52
CA GLY A 57 11.03 -2.28 -8.02
C GLY A 57 9.83 -2.41 -7.10
N ILE A 58 10.01 -2.12 -5.80
CA ILE A 58 8.90 -1.85 -4.89
C ILE A 58 8.20 -0.53 -5.27
N GLN A 59 8.92 0.41 -5.87
CA GLN A 59 8.37 1.66 -6.40
C GLN A 59 7.89 1.54 -7.86
N ALA A 60 8.46 0.66 -8.67
CA ALA A 60 8.05 0.48 -10.07
C ALA A 60 6.76 -0.36 -10.23
N GLN A 61 6.41 -1.20 -9.25
CA GLN A 61 5.05 -1.74 -9.15
C GLN A 61 4.05 -0.68 -8.64
N SER A 62 4.51 0.38 -8.01
CA SER A 62 3.69 1.55 -7.66
C SER A 62 3.51 2.52 -8.84
N ASN A 63 4.25 2.37 -9.95
CA ASN A 63 4.10 3.18 -11.17
C ASN A 63 2.97 2.71 -12.10
N GLN A 64 2.30 1.59 -11.82
CA GLN A 64 0.91 1.47 -12.22
C GLN A 64 0.11 2.30 -11.22
N SER A 65 -0.27 3.50 -11.62
CA SER A 65 -1.13 4.37 -10.83
C SER A 65 -2.31 3.56 -10.31
N LEU A 66 -2.41 3.40 -9.00
CA LEU A 66 -3.54 2.73 -8.36
C LEU A 66 -4.80 3.59 -8.41
N ILE A 67 -4.66 4.82 -8.92
CA ILE A 67 -5.76 5.77 -9.07
C ILE A 67 -6.94 5.14 -9.83
N PRO A 68 -6.80 4.62 -11.08
CA PRO A 68 -7.94 4.04 -11.80
C PRO A 68 -8.47 2.74 -11.19
N LEU A 69 -7.66 2.05 -10.37
CA LEU A 69 -8.10 0.85 -9.66
C LEU A 69 -8.97 1.20 -8.44
N LEU A 70 -8.65 2.28 -7.74
CA LEU A 70 -9.27 2.66 -6.48
C LEU A 70 -10.24 3.83 -6.59
N LEU A 71 -10.06 4.73 -7.58
CA LEU A 71 -10.87 5.91 -7.78
C LEU A 71 -11.67 5.83 -9.08
N ARG A 72 -12.93 6.28 -9.02
CA ARG A 72 -13.81 6.48 -10.17
C ARG A 72 -13.51 7.82 -10.85
N ALA A 73 -13.97 7.94 -12.09
CA ALA A 73 -13.93 9.22 -12.81
C ALA A 73 -14.92 10.23 -12.22
N ASP A 74 -16.09 9.75 -11.80
CA ASP A 74 -17.19 10.55 -11.26
C ASP A 74 -17.65 10.01 -9.90
N ALA A 75 -18.16 10.90 -9.05
CA ALA A 75 -18.72 10.52 -7.75
C ALA A 75 -20.02 9.72 -7.92
N THR A 76 -20.19 8.68 -7.11
CA THR A 76 -21.47 7.94 -7.03
C THR A 76 -22.48 8.67 -6.17
N GLU A 77 -23.73 8.18 -6.18
CA GLU A 77 -24.75 8.64 -5.23
C GLU A 77 -24.29 8.42 -3.79
N TRP A 78 -24.79 9.28 -2.89
CA TRP A 78 -24.44 9.19 -1.48
C TRP A 78 -25.05 7.94 -0.84
N GLU A 79 -24.21 7.18 -0.13
CA GLU A 79 -24.62 6.05 0.69
C GLU A 79 -24.08 6.19 2.11
N LEU A 80 -24.83 5.67 3.09
CA LEU A 80 -24.37 5.65 4.48
C LEU A 80 -23.33 4.53 4.67
N ARG A 81 -22.06 4.87 4.72
CA ARG A 81 -20.96 3.93 4.94
C ARG A 81 -20.51 3.85 6.40
N PHE A 82 -20.55 4.96 7.09
CA PHE A 82 -20.15 5.03 8.50
C PHE A 82 -21.35 4.76 9.39
N THR A 83 -21.34 3.61 10.07
CA THR A 83 -22.46 3.18 10.92
C THR A 83 -22.49 3.95 12.25
N PRO A 84 -23.63 4.00 12.94
CA PRO A 84 -23.71 4.57 14.30
C PRO A 84 -22.72 3.95 15.28
N GLU A 85 -22.42 2.65 15.12
CA GLU A 85 -21.45 1.92 15.95
C GLU A 85 -20.05 2.54 15.85
N TYR A 86 -19.60 2.89 14.64
CA TYR A 86 -18.34 3.60 14.43
C TYR A 86 -18.28 4.91 15.22
N TYR A 87 -19.33 5.72 15.16
CA TYR A 87 -19.39 7.00 15.87
C TYR A 87 -19.47 6.82 17.39
N HIS A 88 -20.17 5.81 17.88
CA HIS A 88 -20.19 5.47 19.31
C HIS A 88 -18.83 5.00 19.79
N ALA A 89 -18.10 4.22 19.00
CA ALA A 89 -16.73 3.81 19.33
C ALA A 89 -15.79 5.02 19.42
N LEU A 90 -15.89 5.97 18.48
CA LEU A 90 -15.12 7.21 18.54
C LEU A 90 -15.50 8.08 19.74
N ALA A 91 -16.80 8.22 20.04
CA ALA A 91 -17.28 8.97 21.20
C ALA A 91 -16.67 8.45 22.51
N ARG A 92 -16.59 7.12 22.64
CA ARG A 92 -16.02 6.47 23.80
C ARG A 92 -14.54 6.81 23.99
N VAL A 93 -13.70 6.65 22.97
CA VAL A 93 -12.26 6.89 23.09
C VAL A 93 -11.91 8.36 23.21
N THR A 94 -12.69 9.25 22.58
CA THR A 94 -12.47 10.70 22.62
C THR A 94 -13.15 11.37 23.81
N LYS A 95 -13.92 10.61 24.61
CA LYS A 95 -14.71 11.11 25.75
C LYS A 95 -15.67 12.23 25.32
N THR A 96 -16.25 12.12 24.13
CA THR A 96 -17.23 13.05 23.59
C THR A 96 -18.62 12.40 23.53
N THR A 97 -19.65 13.18 23.27
CA THR A 97 -21.02 12.65 23.13
C THR A 97 -21.41 12.63 21.67
N TYR A 98 -21.91 11.49 21.22
CA TYR A 98 -22.52 11.35 19.89
C TYR A 98 -24.03 11.25 20.05
N SER A 99 -24.76 12.21 19.50
CA SER A 99 -26.25 12.27 19.54
C SER A 99 -26.89 12.25 18.15
N GLY A 100 -26.19 11.64 17.18
CA GLY A 100 -26.62 11.58 15.78
C GLY A 100 -26.12 12.75 14.95
N HIS A 101 -26.30 12.65 13.63
CA HIS A 101 -25.80 13.65 12.67
C HIS A 101 -26.58 14.96 12.67
N SER A 102 -27.84 14.95 13.12
CA SER A 102 -28.72 16.14 13.13
C SER A 102 -28.20 17.29 13.99
N LYS A 103 -27.44 16.98 15.03
CA LYS A 103 -26.80 17.96 15.92
C LYS A 103 -25.34 18.28 15.57
N GLY A 104 -24.85 17.76 14.44
CA GLY A 104 -23.46 17.80 14.05
C GLY A 104 -22.60 16.76 14.79
N THR A 105 -21.41 16.53 14.27
CA THR A 105 -20.43 15.61 14.88
C THR A 105 -19.19 16.41 15.31
N PRO A 106 -18.55 16.05 16.43
CA PRO A 106 -17.29 16.70 16.84
C PRO A 106 -16.24 16.64 15.73
N ALA A 107 -15.52 17.74 15.51
CA ALA A 107 -14.51 17.85 14.46
C ALA A 107 -13.43 16.77 14.53
N ILE A 108 -13.14 16.28 15.74
CA ILE A 108 -12.15 15.20 15.96
C ILE A 108 -12.53 13.91 15.24
N TYR A 109 -13.83 13.61 15.04
CA TYR A 109 -14.24 12.40 14.30
C TYR A 109 -13.81 12.48 12.83
N GLY A 110 -13.95 13.67 12.23
CA GLY A 110 -13.47 13.92 10.87
C GLY A 110 -11.96 13.74 10.76
N GLN A 111 -11.20 14.24 11.75
CA GLN A 111 -9.74 14.09 11.79
C GLN A 111 -9.32 12.61 11.95
N ILE A 112 -10.01 11.86 12.80
CA ILE A 112 -9.77 10.42 12.98
C ILE A 112 -10.07 9.67 11.70
N THR A 113 -11.21 9.95 11.06
CA THR A 113 -11.62 9.33 9.81
C THR A 113 -10.63 9.64 8.69
N ASP A 114 -10.22 10.89 8.55
CA ASP A 114 -9.26 11.31 7.54
C ASP A 114 -7.89 10.63 7.73
N ARG A 115 -7.39 10.60 8.96
CA ARG A 115 -6.07 10.05 9.28
C ARG A 115 -6.03 8.53 9.29
N TRP A 116 -6.97 7.87 9.96
CA TRP A 116 -6.92 6.46 10.28
C TRP A 116 -7.77 5.57 9.38
N VAL A 117 -8.77 6.14 8.72
CA VAL A 117 -9.52 5.40 7.70
C VAL A 117 -8.90 5.67 6.34
N TYR A 118 -9.09 6.83 5.75
CA TYR A 118 -8.61 7.11 4.38
C TYR A 118 -7.08 7.17 4.28
N GLY A 119 -6.44 7.85 5.21
CA GLY A 119 -4.99 8.02 5.20
C GLY A 119 -4.19 6.74 5.50
N CYS A 120 -4.81 5.69 6.07
CA CYS A 120 -4.19 4.37 6.21
C CYS A 120 -4.55 3.44 5.06
N LEU A 121 -5.76 3.60 4.51
CA LEU A 121 -6.27 2.77 3.43
C LEU A 121 -5.60 3.08 2.10
N LEU A 122 -5.48 4.36 1.76
CA LEU A 122 -5.06 4.81 0.44
C LEU A 122 -3.56 5.11 0.40
N PRO A 123 -2.84 4.72 -0.67
CA PRO A 123 -1.52 5.26 -0.97
C PRO A 123 -1.55 6.78 -1.06
N SER A 124 -0.42 7.42 -0.77
CA SER A 124 -0.36 8.88 -0.64
C SER A 124 -0.76 9.64 -1.92
N ASP A 125 -0.40 9.11 -3.08
CA ASP A 125 -0.76 9.65 -4.40
C ASP A 125 -2.27 9.55 -4.66
N VAL A 126 -2.88 8.39 -4.39
CA VAL A 126 -4.32 8.17 -4.51
C VAL A 126 -5.11 9.05 -3.55
N TYR A 127 -4.62 9.17 -2.31
CA TYR A 127 -5.26 10.01 -1.29
C TYR A 127 -5.24 11.51 -1.64
N LEU A 128 -4.12 12.01 -2.17
CA LEU A 128 -3.99 13.38 -2.64
C LEU A 128 -4.91 13.66 -3.84
N GLU A 129 -4.94 12.72 -4.79
CA GLU A 129 -5.83 12.80 -5.95
C GLU A 129 -7.30 12.80 -5.54
N LEU A 130 -7.69 11.93 -4.59
CA LEU A 130 -9.04 11.90 -4.05
C LEU A 130 -9.44 13.24 -3.41
N LYS A 131 -8.53 13.85 -2.66
CA LYS A 131 -8.76 15.18 -2.07
C LYS A 131 -8.90 16.28 -3.12
N ALA A 132 -8.13 16.18 -4.22
CA ALA A 132 -8.19 17.16 -5.30
C ALA A 132 -9.50 17.06 -6.11
N ARG A 133 -10.02 15.84 -6.32
CA ARG A 133 -11.28 15.62 -7.07
C ARG A 133 -12.53 15.96 -6.29
N LYS A 134 -12.51 15.72 -4.99
CA LYS A 134 -13.69 15.86 -4.12
C LYS A 134 -14.19 17.29 -4.05
N HIS A 135 -15.45 17.55 -4.39
CA HIS A 135 -16.14 18.81 -4.15
C HIS A 135 -16.64 18.93 -2.70
N GLU A 136 -16.96 20.16 -2.26
CA GLU A 136 -17.36 20.44 -0.87
C GLU A 136 -18.60 19.63 -0.41
N SER A 137 -19.57 19.45 -1.31
CA SER A 137 -20.82 18.71 -1.02
C SER A 137 -20.66 17.20 -1.01
N GLU A 138 -19.55 16.65 -1.51
CA GLU A 138 -19.33 15.23 -1.71
C GLU A 138 -18.54 14.60 -0.56
N LYS A 139 -18.66 13.29 -0.41
CA LYS A 139 -17.90 12.51 0.56
C LYS A 139 -16.84 11.68 -0.18
N MET A 140 -15.70 11.46 0.46
CA MET A 140 -14.58 10.73 -0.16
C MET A 140 -14.96 9.33 -0.65
N HIS A 141 -15.85 8.62 0.05
CA HIS A 141 -16.26 7.27 -0.33
C HIS A 141 -17.04 7.22 -1.66
N GLN A 142 -17.67 8.31 -2.08
CA GLN A 142 -18.40 8.38 -3.34
C GLN A 142 -17.47 8.27 -4.58
N TRP A 143 -16.20 8.58 -4.40
CA TRP A 143 -15.17 8.51 -5.43
C TRP A 143 -14.43 7.18 -5.50
N LEU A 144 -14.72 6.24 -4.59
CA LEU A 144 -14.08 4.93 -4.58
C LEU A 144 -14.78 3.97 -5.54
N THR A 145 -13.97 3.13 -6.21
CA THR A 145 -14.48 1.97 -6.97
C THR A 145 -15.09 0.94 -6.03
N ASP A 146 -15.79 -0.05 -6.54
CA ASP A 146 -16.39 -1.12 -5.73
C ASP A 146 -15.33 -1.83 -4.88
N GLY A 147 -14.15 -2.14 -5.48
CA GLY A 147 -13.01 -2.70 -4.73
C GLY A 147 -12.47 -1.73 -3.67
N GLY A 148 -12.43 -0.42 -3.96
CA GLY A 148 -12.06 0.62 -3.00
C GLY A 148 -13.05 0.73 -1.84
N GLN A 149 -14.34 0.56 -2.11
CA GLN A 149 -15.40 0.57 -1.10
C GLN A 149 -15.34 -0.65 -0.18
N GLU A 150 -15.09 -1.85 -0.72
CA GLU A 150 -14.88 -3.05 0.09
C GLU A 150 -13.67 -2.91 1.04
N LEU A 151 -12.59 -2.32 0.56
CA LEU A 151 -11.43 -2.02 1.39
C LEU A 151 -11.76 -0.98 2.47
N LEU A 152 -12.57 0.04 2.13
CA LEU A 152 -13.04 1.04 3.08
C LEU A 152 -13.86 0.40 4.20
N ASP A 153 -14.81 -0.48 3.87
CA ASP A 153 -15.67 -1.15 4.86
C ASP A 153 -14.84 -2.01 5.84
N LYS A 154 -13.83 -2.73 5.32
CA LYS A 154 -12.87 -3.47 6.15
C LYS A 154 -12.08 -2.54 7.07
N GLN A 155 -11.62 -1.39 6.56
CA GLN A 155 -10.86 -0.42 7.35
C GLN A 155 -11.73 0.23 8.43
N ILE A 156 -12.98 0.59 8.13
CA ILE A 156 -13.95 1.12 9.10
C ILE A 156 -14.17 0.11 10.23
N SER A 157 -14.40 -1.16 9.89
CA SER A 157 -14.58 -2.24 10.86
C SER A 157 -13.34 -2.42 11.76
N GLN A 158 -12.15 -2.35 11.18
CA GLN A 158 -10.89 -2.45 11.93
C GLN A 158 -10.71 -1.27 12.90
N VAL A 159 -10.92 -0.04 12.43
CA VAL A 159 -10.82 1.16 13.27
C VAL A 159 -11.85 1.11 14.41
N THR A 160 -13.07 0.67 14.11
CA THR A 160 -14.15 0.50 15.11
C THR A 160 -13.73 -0.50 16.20
N ALA A 161 -13.23 -1.68 15.80
CA ALA A 161 -12.81 -2.72 16.73
C ALA A 161 -11.66 -2.24 17.64
N ILE A 162 -10.68 -1.53 17.05
CA ILE A 162 -9.58 -0.96 17.83
C ILE A 162 -10.07 0.12 18.78
N ALA A 163 -10.96 1.01 18.33
CA ALA A 163 -11.55 2.03 19.20
C ALA A 163 -12.32 1.40 20.35
N LEU A 164 -13.11 0.35 20.12
CA LEU A 164 -13.85 -0.38 21.15
C LEU A 164 -12.94 -1.10 22.16
N SER A 165 -11.77 -1.58 21.72
CA SER A 165 -10.82 -2.29 22.60
C SER A 165 -9.84 -1.36 23.31
N SER A 166 -9.76 -0.09 22.93
CA SER A 166 -8.81 0.87 23.52
C SER A 166 -9.34 1.48 24.80
N ALA A 167 -8.46 1.76 25.74
CA ALA A 167 -8.83 2.36 27.02
C ALA A 167 -9.19 3.86 26.87
N ASP A 168 -8.42 4.57 26.06
CA ASP A 168 -8.60 6.00 25.77
C ASP A 168 -8.05 6.36 24.39
N TYR A 169 -8.07 7.66 24.05
CA TYR A 169 -7.60 8.14 22.74
C TYR A 169 -6.10 7.90 22.53
N LYS A 170 -5.27 7.98 23.57
CA LYS A 170 -3.83 7.74 23.45
C LYS A 170 -3.54 6.27 23.16
N ASP A 171 -4.21 5.36 23.84
CA ASP A 171 -4.11 3.91 23.57
C ASP A 171 -4.62 3.58 22.17
N PHE A 172 -5.74 4.16 21.75
CA PHE A 172 -6.25 4.03 20.39
C PHE A 172 -5.22 4.48 19.35
N GLU A 173 -4.66 5.68 19.51
CA GLU A 173 -3.66 6.22 18.59
C GLU A 173 -2.39 5.36 18.53
N ALA A 174 -1.89 4.87 19.67
CA ALA A 174 -0.72 4.00 19.75
C ALA A 174 -0.96 2.67 19.01
N ARG A 175 -2.12 2.06 19.19
CA ARG A 175 -2.51 0.82 18.47
C ARG A 175 -2.64 1.04 16.97
N MET A 176 -3.27 2.14 16.57
CA MET A 176 -3.40 2.50 15.16
C MET A 176 -2.04 2.77 14.51
N MET A 177 -1.11 3.43 15.18
CA MET A 177 0.26 3.64 14.70
C MET A 177 1.00 2.32 14.51
N THR A 178 0.88 1.40 15.45
CA THR A 178 1.52 0.08 15.39
C THR A 178 1.00 -0.73 14.18
N LEU A 179 -0.31 -0.71 13.96
CA LEU A 179 -0.94 -1.46 12.86
C LEU A 179 -0.68 -0.84 11.50
N SER A 180 -0.72 0.48 11.41
CA SER A 180 -0.54 1.18 10.12
C SER A 180 0.92 1.29 9.67
N LYS A 181 1.88 0.86 10.50
CA LYS A 181 3.33 1.04 10.28
C LYS A 181 3.71 2.49 9.89
N LYS A 182 2.84 3.44 10.17
CA LYS A 182 3.14 4.85 9.96
C LYS A 182 4.18 5.28 10.97
N LYS A 183 5.29 5.83 10.50
CA LYS A 183 6.26 6.53 11.33
C LYS A 183 5.56 7.75 11.94
N GLY A 184 5.04 7.57 13.14
CA GLY A 184 4.57 8.64 14.00
C GLY A 184 5.51 8.74 15.20
N GLN A 185 5.38 9.80 15.96
CA GLN A 185 6.01 9.87 17.26
C GLN A 185 5.44 8.69 18.06
N LEU A 186 6.24 7.63 18.24
CA LEU A 186 5.92 6.54 19.15
C LEU A 186 5.65 7.17 20.50
N GLY A 187 4.39 7.27 20.89
CA GLY A 187 4.06 7.54 22.27
C GLY A 187 4.79 6.46 23.08
N PHE A 188 5.61 6.86 24.02
CA PHE A 188 6.23 5.93 24.95
C PHE A 188 5.12 5.04 25.49
N VAL A 189 5.10 3.79 25.08
CA VAL A 189 4.32 2.77 25.77
C VAL A 189 5.03 2.60 27.10
N TYR A 190 4.57 3.30 28.11
CA TYR A 190 4.95 2.97 29.47
C TYR A 190 4.46 1.53 29.70
N PRO A 191 5.31 0.55 29.95
CA PRO A 191 4.87 -0.68 30.51
C PRO A 191 4.12 -0.25 31.78
N GLY A 192 2.83 -0.61 31.83
CA GLY A 192 1.97 -0.20 32.94
C GLY A 192 2.69 -0.42 34.23
N ALA A 193 2.76 0.59 35.07
CA ALA A 193 3.23 0.44 36.43
C ALA A 193 2.36 -0.66 37.04
N ALA A 194 2.95 -1.84 37.18
CA ALA A 194 2.36 -2.88 37.98
C ALA A 194 2.23 -2.30 39.38
N ALA A 195 0.98 -2.01 39.79
CA ALA A 195 0.63 -1.73 41.17
C ALA A 195 0.65 -3.03 41.98
#